data_d3c95dbc1c6bfbb3d0bbab4bf02caf6b
#
_entry.id   d3c95dbc1c6bfbb3d0bbab4bf02caf6b
#
_cell.length_a   1.000
_cell.length_b   1.000
_cell.length_c   1.000
_cell.angle_alpha   90.00
_cell.angle_beta   90.00
_cell.angle_gamma   90.00
#
_symmetry.space_group_name_H-M   'P 1'
#
loop_
_entity.id
_entity.type
_entity.pdbx_description
1 polymer ?
#
loop_
_entity_poly.entity_id
_entity_poly.type
_entity_poly.pdbx_seq_one_letter_code
_entity_poly.pdbx_strand_id
1 'polypeptide(L)'
;VLYDGLLLLQHRGQDAAGIVTSDGTSFHMHKSSGYVRDVFRTRNMRSLEGNWGIAHCRYPTAGSAHNSAESQPFYVNSPFGLMLAHNGNLTNAEELKREMFLQDLRHINTNSDSEVLLNVLAHELQAAATKYQLDAETIFKAVAGVHRRVRGAYAVVAMIAGYGLLAFRDPYGIRPLIVGRNVTPAGNEYLVASESVALDTLGFQIMRDVIEGSNPFAIMPVY
;
A
#
# COMPACT_ATOMS: atom_id res chain seq x y z
N VAL A 1 -12.96 -6.72 -8.33
CA VAL A 1 -11.66 -6.24 -8.87
C VAL A 1 -10.50 -6.63 -7.95
N LEU A 2 -10.41 -6.14 -6.68
CA LEU A 2 -9.26 -6.44 -5.79
C LEU A 2 -9.11 -7.93 -5.49
N TYR A 3 -10.20 -8.60 -5.17
CA TYR A 3 -10.20 -10.05 -4.92
C TYR A 3 -9.70 -10.84 -6.14
N ASP A 4 -10.22 -10.52 -7.31
CA ASP A 4 -9.83 -11.18 -8.57
C ASP A 4 -8.35 -10.88 -8.90
N GLY A 5 -7.92 -9.64 -8.70
CA GLY A 5 -6.51 -9.25 -8.82
C GLY A 5 -5.59 -10.04 -7.89
N LEU A 6 -5.99 -10.26 -6.62
CA LEU A 6 -5.22 -11.10 -5.69
C LEU A 6 -5.17 -12.57 -6.13
N LEU A 7 -6.25 -13.11 -6.69
CA LEU A 7 -6.24 -14.49 -7.23
C LEU A 7 -5.23 -14.63 -8.36
N LEU A 8 -5.14 -13.64 -9.25
CA LEU A 8 -4.15 -13.62 -10.34
C LEU A 8 -2.72 -13.50 -9.82
N LEU A 9 -2.53 -12.79 -8.71
CA LEU A 9 -1.23 -12.55 -8.07
C LEU A 9 -0.90 -13.57 -6.96
N GLN A 10 -1.72 -14.61 -6.76
CA GLN A 10 -1.53 -15.60 -5.68
C GLN A 10 -0.16 -16.30 -5.72
N HIS A 11 0.45 -16.44 -6.89
CA HIS A 11 1.78 -17.01 -7.06
C HIS A 11 2.89 -16.17 -6.41
N ARG A 12 2.62 -14.88 -6.12
CA ARG A 12 3.55 -13.96 -5.46
C ARG A 12 3.54 -14.07 -3.94
N GLY A 13 2.54 -14.75 -3.36
CA GLY A 13 2.47 -14.95 -1.93
C GLY A 13 1.31 -15.86 -1.53
N GLN A 14 1.58 -16.81 -0.63
CA GLN A 14 0.66 -17.87 -0.23
C GLN A 14 0.48 -17.99 1.29
N ASP A 15 1.15 -17.13 2.05
CA ASP A 15 1.17 -17.17 3.51
C ASP A 15 0.00 -16.42 4.14
N ALA A 16 -0.33 -15.27 3.59
CA ALA A 16 -1.44 -14.45 4.05
C ALA A 16 -1.99 -13.59 2.90
N ALA A 17 -3.23 -13.16 3.05
CA ALA A 17 -3.86 -12.21 2.15
C ALA A 17 -4.65 -11.16 2.92
N GLY A 18 -4.71 -9.94 2.39
CA GLY A 18 -5.46 -8.85 2.98
C GLY A 18 -6.01 -7.90 1.93
N ILE A 19 -7.21 -7.39 2.20
CA ILE A 19 -7.85 -6.31 1.46
C ILE A 19 -8.31 -5.27 2.45
N VAL A 20 -8.11 -4.01 2.12
CA VAL A 20 -8.78 -2.89 2.76
C VAL A 20 -9.44 -2.03 1.70
N THR A 21 -10.66 -1.61 1.98
CA THR A 21 -11.44 -0.69 1.15
C THR A 21 -11.83 0.56 1.94
N SER A 22 -12.26 1.59 1.25
CA SER A 22 -12.79 2.81 1.85
C SER A 22 -14.01 3.31 1.09
N ASP A 23 -15.00 3.74 1.84
CA ASP A 23 -16.19 4.42 1.37
C ASP A 23 -16.03 5.96 1.31
N GLY A 24 -14.83 6.46 1.61
CA GLY A 24 -14.48 7.89 1.71
C GLY A 24 -14.46 8.41 3.15
N THR A 25 -15.09 7.71 4.10
CA THR A 25 -15.15 8.09 5.52
C THR A 25 -14.44 7.09 6.43
N SER A 26 -14.56 5.81 6.12
CA SER A 26 -14.05 4.71 6.94
C SER A 26 -13.23 3.74 6.14
N PHE A 27 -12.33 3.03 6.82
CA PHE A 27 -11.63 1.89 6.29
C PHE A 27 -12.32 0.58 6.71
N HIS A 28 -12.55 -0.29 5.75
CA HIS A 28 -13.07 -1.65 5.95
C HIS A 28 -11.99 -2.64 5.59
N MET A 29 -11.49 -3.39 6.57
CA MET A 29 -10.34 -4.28 6.39
C MET A 29 -10.65 -5.71 6.78
N HIS A 30 -10.20 -6.65 5.94
CA HIS A 30 -10.11 -8.06 6.29
C HIS A 30 -8.77 -8.62 5.83
N LYS A 31 -8.06 -9.27 6.73
CA LYS A 31 -6.78 -9.95 6.45
C LYS A 31 -6.62 -11.17 7.36
N SER A 32 -5.98 -12.20 6.83
CA SER A 32 -5.71 -13.43 7.57
C SER A 32 -4.60 -14.24 6.90
N SER A 33 -4.04 -15.20 7.62
CA SER A 33 -3.16 -16.22 7.04
C SER A 33 -3.94 -17.15 6.13
N GLY A 34 -3.32 -17.58 5.04
CA GLY A 34 -3.87 -18.50 4.07
C GLY A 34 -3.97 -17.94 2.64
N TYR A 35 -4.44 -18.78 1.75
CA TYR A 35 -4.69 -18.41 0.35
C TYR A 35 -5.85 -17.42 0.24
N VAL A 36 -5.84 -16.58 -0.79
CA VAL A 36 -6.91 -15.60 -1.07
C VAL A 36 -8.30 -16.22 -0.99
N ARG A 37 -8.49 -17.39 -1.63
CA ARG A 37 -9.76 -18.10 -1.65
C ARG A 37 -10.24 -18.52 -0.26
N ASP A 38 -9.32 -18.84 0.65
CA ASP A 38 -9.65 -19.29 2.00
C ASP A 38 -9.90 -18.13 2.95
N VAL A 39 -9.16 -17.05 2.77
CA VAL A 39 -9.26 -15.81 3.58
C VAL A 39 -10.55 -15.06 3.28
N PHE A 40 -10.91 -14.91 2.00
CA PHE A 40 -12.06 -14.09 1.59
C PHE A 40 -13.27 -14.95 1.23
N ARG A 41 -14.13 -15.16 2.22
CA ARG A 41 -15.43 -15.79 2.04
C ARG A 41 -16.52 -14.72 1.84
N THR A 42 -17.70 -15.12 1.38
CA THR A 42 -18.82 -14.22 1.07
C THR A 42 -19.08 -13.18 2.17
N ARG A 43 -19.07 -13.59 3.44
CA ARG A 43 -19.30 -12.67 4.57
C ARG A 43 -18.22 -11.59 4.65
N ASN A 44 -16.95 -11.96 4.42
CA ASN A 44 -15.81 -11.04 4.48
C ASN A 44 -15.87 -10.04 3.32
N MET A 45 -16.22 -10.53 2.11
CA MET A 45 -16.38 -9.68 0.94
C MET A 45 -17.51 -8.65 1.10
N ARG A 46 -18.59 -9.02 1.77
CA ARG A 46 -19.72 -8.10 2.03
C ARG A 46 -19.39 -6.97 3.01
N SER A 47 -18.40 -7.16 3.89
CA SER A 47 -17.95 -6.14 4.83
C SER A 47 -16.89 -5.18 4.25
N LEU A 48 -16.39 -5.46 3.05
CA LEU A 48 -15.44 -4.60 2.36
C LEU A 48 -16.19 -3.61 1.46
N GLU A 49 -16.77 -2.60 2.10
CA GLU A 49 -17.56 -1.57 1.42
C GLU A 49 -16.66 -0.47 0.86
N GLY A 50 -17.11 0.19 -0.21
CA GLY A 50 -16.44 1.34 -0.80
C GLY A 50 -15.89 1.11 -2.20
N ASN A 51 -15.38 2.19 -2.80
CA ASN A 51 -14.92 2.25 -4.19
C ASN A 51 -13.39 2.35 -4.33
N TRP A 52 -12.69 2.52 -3.22
CA TRP A 52 -11.23 2.62 -3.14
C TRP A 52 -10.70 1.44 -2.35
N GLY A 53 -9.53 0.96 -2.69
CA GLY A 53 -8.96 -0.11 -1.89
C GLY A 53 -7.54 -0.48 -2.30
N ILE A 54 -6.84 -1.14 -1.39
CA ILE A 54 -5.55 -1.79 -1.63
C ILE A 54 -5.60 -3.22 -1.15
N ALA A 55 -4.76 -4.07 -1.74
CA ALA A 55 -4.75 -5.48 -1.47
C ALA A 55 -3.34 -6.06 -1.54
N HIS A 56 -3.08 -7.14 -0.83
CA HIS A 56 -1.78 -7.77 -0.77
C HIS A 56 -1.86 -9.29 -0.56
N CYS A 57 -1.01 -10.04 -1.29
CA CYS A 57 -0.65 -11.42 -1.01
C CYS A 57 0.75 -11.46 -0.42
N ARG A 58 0.91 -12.02 0.79
CA ARG A 58 2.19 -12.09 1.48
C ARG A 58 2.94 -13.35 1.11
N TYR A 59 4.23 -13.18 0.75
CA TYR A 59 5.20 -14.26 0.72
C TYR A 59 5.89 -14.35 2.08
N PRO A 60 6.04 -15.55 2.70
CA PRO A 60 6.68 -15.66 3.99
C PRO A 60 8.16 -15.27 3.88
N THR A 61 8.58 -14.30 4.66
CA THR A 61 10.00 -13.99 4.87
C THR A 61 10.55 -14.90 5.97
N ALA A 62 11.84 -15.20 5.91
CA ALA A 62 12.49 -16.13 6.85
C ALA A 62 12.20 -15.73 8.32
N GLY A 63 11.59 -16.64 9.08
CA GLY A 63 11.35 -16.49 10.51
C GLY A 63 9.95 -16.06 10.95
N SER A 64 9.07 -15.61 10.05
CA SER A 64 7.74 -15.08 10.40
C SER A 64 6.55 -15.83 9.79
N ALA A 65 6.78 -17.05 9.30
CA ALA A 65 5.68 -17.91 8.84
C ALA A 65 4.66 -18.10 9.97
N HIS A 66 3.39 -17.80 9.68
CA HIS A 66 2.22 -17.93 10.58
C HIS A 66 1.96 -16.77 11.57
N ASN A 67 2.67 -15.66 11.54
CA ASN A 67 2.29 -14.49 12.33
C ASN A 67 1.24 -13.65 11.59
N SER A 68 -0.03 -13.81 11.95
CA SER A 68 -1.15 -13.07 11.35
C SER A 68 -1.05 -11.54 11.57
N ALA A 69 -0.31 -11.09 12.61
CA ALA A 69 -0.08 -9.67 12.86
C ALA A 69 0.75 -9.01 11.76
N GLU A 70 1.57 -9.79 11.04
CA GLU A 70 2.38 -9.31 9.92
C GLU A 70 1.67 -9.36 8.57
N SER A 71 0.42 -9.81 8.53
CA SER A 71 -0.41 -9.73 7.32
C SER A 71 -0.64 -8.28 6.93
N GLN A 72 -0.52 -7.99 5.64
CA GLN A 72 -0.73 -6.66 5.08
C GLN A 72 -2.17 -6.54 4.52
N PRO A 73 -2.71 -5.33 4.39
CA PRO A 73 -2.15 -4.00 4.67
C PRO A 73 -1.98 -3.68 6.17
N PHE A 74 -1.05 -2.77 6.46
CA PHE A 74 -0.87 -2.18 7.79
C PHE A 74 -1.61 -0.85 7.92
N TYR A 75 -1.97 -0.47 9.14
CA TYR A 75 -2.68 0.76 9.46
C TYR A 75 -1.95 1.59 10.52
N VAL A 76 -1.95 2.90 10.32
CA VAL A 76 -1.62 3.88 11.35
C VAL A 76 -2.63 5.02 11.32
N ASN A 77 -3.10 5.47 12.49
CA ASN A 77 -4.14 6.49 12.58
C ASN A 77 -3.63 7.93 12.40
N SER A 78 -2.35 8.17 12.62
CA SER A 78 -1.76 9.53 12.60
C SER A 78 -0.52 9.57 11.71
N PRO A 79 -0.39 10.67 10.90
CA PRO A 79 -1.41 11.67 10.57
C PRO A 79 -2.42 11.13 9.54
N PHE A 80 -3.58 11.69 9.44
CA PHE A 80 -4.60 11.51 8.39
C PHE A 80 -5.21 10.09 8.24
N GLY A 81 -4.80 9.09 9.00
CA GLY A 81 -5.20 7.70 8.77
C GLY A 81 -4.58 7.12 7.48
N LEU A 82 -3.63 6.20 7.64
CA LEU A 82 -2.89 5.61 6.54
C LEU A 82 -3.02 4.11 6.54
N MET A 83 -3.27 3.55 5.35
CA MET A 83 -3.14 2.13 5.04
C MET A 83 -2.01 1.93 4.04
N LEU A 84 -1.19 0.90 4.21
CA LEU A 84 -0.09 0.60 3.32
C LEU A 84 0.09 -0.88 3.10
N ALA A 85 0.34 -1.26 1.86
CA ALA A 85 0.87 -2.55 1.47
C ALA A 85 2.19 -2.37 0.69
N HIS A 86 3.15 -3.23 0.96
CA HIS A 86 4.51 -3.16 0.47
C HIS A 86 4.97 -4.52 -0.05
N ASN A 87 5.56 -4.50 -1.22
CA ASN A 87 6.29 -5.64 -1.80
C ASN A 87 7.76 -5.27 -1.92
N GLY A 88 8.60 -5.97 -1.19
CA GLY A 88 10.03 -5.72 -1.21
C GLY A 88 10.74 -6.12 0.07
N ASN A 89 11.89 -5.51 0.30
CA ASN A 89 12.65 -5.69 1.52
C ASN A 89 13.49 -4.45 1.80
N LEU A 90 13.42 -3.97 3.04
CA LEU A 90 14.22 -2.84 3.52
C LEU A 90 15.51 -3.35 4.17
N THR A 91 16.64 -2.84 3.74
CA THR A 91 17.95 -3.24 4.27
C THR A 91 18.30 -2.51 5.56
N ASN A 92 17.64 -1.40 5.88
CA ASN A 92 17.87 -0.61 7.09
C ASN A 92 16.65 -0.52 8.02
N ALA A 93 15.76 -1.54 8.00
CA ALA A 93 14.53 -1.55 8.79
C ALA A 93 14.80 -1.41 10.30
N GLU A 94 15.77 -2.13 10.84
CA GLU A 94 16.12 -2.09 12.26
C GLU A 94 16.69 -0.72 12.69
N GLU A 95 17.49 -0.09 11.84
CA GLU A 95 18.00 1.26 12.07
C GLU A 95 16.85 2.27 12.15
N LEU A 96 15.94 2.23 11.17
CA LEU A 96 14.75 3.09 11.12
C LEU A 96 13.82 2.86 12.31
N LYS A 97 13.61 1.60 12.71
CA LYS A 97 12.79 1.24 13.88
C LYS A 97 13.35 1.87 15.15
N ARG A 98 14.66 1.79 15.33
CA ARG A 98 15.34 2.41 16.47
C ARG A 98 15.27 3.93 16.44
N GLU A 99 15.48 4.55 15.29
CA GLU A 99 15.39 6.00 15.10
C GLU A 99 14.00 6.50 15.46
N MET A 100 12.95 5.87 14.91
CA MET A 100 11.57 6.26 15.18
C MET A 100 11.16 6.09 16.64
N PHE A 101 11.66 5.05 17.31
CA PHE A 101 11.42 4.87 18.73
C PHE A 101 12.06 6.00 19.58
N LEU A 102 13.30 6.38 19.25
CA LEU A 102 14.05 7.37 20.05
C LEU A 102 13.65 8.82 19.74
N GLN A 103 13.34 9.13 18.48
CA GLN A 103 13.09 10.51 18.04
C GLN A 103 11.60 10.83 17.96
N ASP A 104 10.79 9.90 17.42
CA ASP A 104 9.38 10.13 17.12
C ASP A 104 8.45 9.53 18.18
N LEU A 105 8.99 8.80 19.16
CA LEU A 105 8.26 8.06 20.20
C LEU A 105 7.21 7.10 19.58
N ARG A 106 7.53 6.54 18.41
CA ARG A 106 6.66 5.59 17.71
C ARG A 106 7.07 4.16 18.04
N HIS A 107 6.11 3.39 18.51
CA HIS A 107 6.26 1.95 18.73
C HIS A 107 5.91 1.19 17.47
N ILE A 108 6.81 0.32 17.01
CA ILE A 108 6.58 -0.64 15.93
C ILE A 108 6.23 -1.98 16.56
N ASN A 109 5.04 -2.48 16.28
CA ASN A 109 4.46 -3.62 16.97
C ASN A 109 4.94 -4.98 16.44
N THR A 110 5.37 -5.03 15.18
CA THR A 110 5.80 -6.28 14.52
C THR A 110 7.27 -6.21 14.08
N ASN A 111 7.76 -7.31 13.53
CA ASN A 111 9.08 -7.36 12.90
C ASN A 111 9.01 -7.10 11.38
N SER A 112 7.84 -6.72 10.88
CA SER A 112 7.66 -6.43 9.46
C SER A 112 8.27 -5.08 9.09
N ASP A 113 9.13 -5.08 8.09
CA ASP A 113 9.67 -3.87 7.46
C ASP A 113 8.58 -3.00 6.82
N SER A 114 7.45 -3.60 6.45
CA SER A 114 6.28 -2.87 5.93
C SER A 114 5.64 -1.96 6.98
N GLU A 115 5.59 -2.37 8.26
CA GLU A 115 5.13 -1.52 9.35
C GLU A 115 6.11 -0.37 9.60
N VAL A 116 7.41 -0.64 9.49
CA VAL A 116 8.45 0.40 9.56
C VAL A 116 8.26 1.41 8.43
N LEU A 117 8.11 0.95 7.19
CA LEU A 117 7.91 1.82 6.02
C LEU A 117 6.64 2.69 6.15
N LEU A 118 5.53 2.11 6.63
CA LEU A 118 4.31 2.86 6.91
C LEU A 118 4.55 4.00 7.90
N ASN A 119 5.27 3.74 8.98
CA ASN A 119 5.55 4.73 10.00
C ASN A 119 6.54 5.81 9.53
N VAL A 120 7.51 5.45 8.66
CA VAL A 120 8.37 6.44 8.00
C VAL A 120 7.53 7.35 7.10
N LEU A 121 6.63 6.79 6.27
CA LEU A 121 5.71 7.59 5.44
C LEU A 121 4.83 8.51 6.29
N ALA A 122 4.31 8.01 7.40
CA ALA A 122 3.50 8.80 8.34
C ALA A 122 4.29 9.97 8.94
N HIS A 123 5.54 9.74 9.33
CA HIS A 123 6.43 10.79 9.82
C HIS A 123 6.70 11.86 8.75
N GLU A 124 7.06 11.44 7.54
CA GLU A 124 7.37 12.36 6.43
C GLU A 124 6.13 13.16 6.00
N LEU A 125 4.93 12.56 6.01
CA LEU A 125 3.68 13.28 5.78
C LEU A 125 3.43 14.33 6.88
N GLN A 126 3.66 13.98 8.13
CA GLN A 126 3.52 14.91 9.26
C GLN A 126 4.51 16.08 9.15
N ALA A 127 5.74 15.81 8.74
CA ALA A 127 6.78 16.82 8.56
C ALA A 127 6.52 17.72 7.33
N ALA A 128 5.95 17.17 6.27
CA ALA A 128 5.65 17.91 5.05
C ALA A 128 4.37 18.75 5.15
N ALA A 129 3.38 18.29 5.91
CA ALA A 129 2.08 18.94 6.05
C ALA A 129 2.19 20.20 6.92
N THR A 130 1.99 21.37 6.33
CA THR A 130 1.95 22.66 7.03
C THR A 130 0.54 23.06 7.47
N LYS A 131 -0.47 22.37 6.95
CA LYS A 131 -1.91 22.58 7.19
C LYS A 131 -2.61 21.24 7.31
N TYR A 132 -3.83 21.28 7.84
CA TYR A 132 -4.68 20.08 7.92
C TYR A 132 -5.16 19.56 6.55
N GLN A 133 -4.82 20.21 5.47
CA GLN A 133 -5.13 19.79 4.10
C GLN A 133 -3.87 19.27 3.42
N LEU A 134 -3.98 18.06 2.85
CA LEU A 134 -2.98 17.49 1.97
C LEU A 134 -3.31 17.83 0.52
N ASP A 135 -2.27 18.10 -0.24
CA ASP A 135 -2.31 18.14 -1.69
C ASP A 135 -1.28 17.18 -2.29
N ALA A 136 -1.30 17.00 -3.59
CA ALA A 136 -0.39 16.09 -4.27
C ALA A 136 1.09 16.48 -4.06
N GLU A 137 1.39 17.79 -4.01
CA GLU A 137 2.75 18.29 -3.81
C GLU A 137 3.28 17.91 -2.43
N THR A 138 2.47 18.11 -1.38
CA THR A 138 2.80 17.71 0.00
C THR A 138 3.03 16.20 0.10
N ILE A 139 2.18 15.40 -0.52
CA ILE A 139 2.31 13.94 -0.54
C ILE A 139 3.61 13.52 -1.26
N PHE A 140 3.92 14.12 -2.40
CA PHE A 140 5.13 13.81 -3.16
C PHE A 140 6.40 14.25 -2.43
N LYS A 141 6.34 15.38 -1.70
CA LYS A 141 7.43 15.81 -0.82
C LYS A 141 7.67 14.80 0.31
N ALA A 142 6.62 14.24 0.89
CA ALA A 142 6.73 13.18 1.89
C ALA A 142 7.35 11.91 1.30
N VAL A 143 6.94 11.47 0.10
CA VAL A 143 7.56 10.34 -0.60
C VAL A 143 9.05 10.60 -0.88
N ALA A 144 9.43 11.81 -1.29
CA ALA A 144 10.85 12.18 -1.43
C ALA A 144 11.60 12.08 -0.09
N GLY A 145 10.95 12.34 1.04
CA GLY A 145 11.47 12.10 2.38
C GLY A 145 11.71 10.61 2.64
N VAL A 146 10.72 9.77 2.31
CA VAL A 146 10.86 8.31 2.39
C VAL A 146 12.07 7.82 1.59
N HIS A 147 12.24 8.29 0.35
CA HIS A 147 13.37 7.89 -0.50
C HIS A 147 14.74 8.27 0.06
N ARG A 148 14.83 9.34 0.84
CA ARG A 148 16.09 9.75 1.50
C ARG A 148 16.45 8.84 2.69
N ARG A 149 15.45 8.34 3.40
CA ARG A 149 15.63 7.57 4.65
C ARG A 149 15.69 6.06 4.41
N VAL A 150 14.81 5.56 3.54
CA VAL A 150 14.62 4.13 3.33
C VAL A 150 15.61 3.59 2.31
N ARG A 151 16.23 2.45 2.63
CA ARG A 151 17.14 1.72 1.75
C ARG A 151 16.60 0.33 1.48
N GLY A 152 16.70 -0.10 0.23
CA GLY A 152 16.22 -1.42 -0.20
C GLY A 152 15.40 -1.33 -1.49
N ALA A 153 14.77 -2.44 -1.83
CA ALA A 153 13.89 -2.55 -2.98
C ALA A 153 12.44 -2.60 -2.50
N TYR A 154 11.60 -1.69 -2.95
CA TYR A 154 10.20 -1.62 -2.51
C TYR A 154 9.26 -1.09 -3.58
N ALA A 155 8.07 -1.67 -3.63
CA ALA A 155 6.90 -1.14 -4.32
C ALA A 155 5.76 -1.01 -3.32
N VAL A 156 5.13 0.13 -3.28
CA VAL A 156 4.17 0.53 -2.25
C VAL A 156 2.86 0.96 -2.89
N VAL A 157 1.76 0.47 -2.34
CA VAL A 157 0.43 1.04 -2.51
C VAL A 157 -0.11 1.46 -1.15
N ALA A 158 -0.62 2.67 -1.06
CA ALA A 158 -1.13 3.24 0.17
C ALA A 158 -2.46 3.94 -0.05
N MET A 159 -3.27 4.00 0.99
CA MET A 159 -4.47 4.83 1.06
C MET A 159 -4.33 5.85 2.18
N ILE A 160 -4.73 7.08 1.89
CA ILE A 160 -4.79 8.18 2.85
C ILE A 160 -6.26 8.56 3.02
N ALA A 161 -6.77 8.45 4.24
CA ALA A 161 -8.19 8.72 4.52
C ALA A 161 -8.57 10.14 4.08
N GLY A 162 -9.64 10.25 3.30
CA GLY A 162 -10.14 11.52 2.76
C GLY A 162 -9.32 12.10 1.59
N TYR A 163 -8.21 11.45 1.18
CA TYR A 163 -7.34 11.97 0.10
C TYR A 163 -7.20 11.03 -1.10
N GLY A 164 -7.21 9.72 -0.90
CA GLY A 164 -7.19 8.77 -2.01
C GLY A 164 -6.06 7.75 -1.97
N LEU A 165 -5.64 7.29 -3.16
CA LEU A 165 -4.61 6.27 -3.37
C LEU A 165 -3.27 6.91 -3.74
N LEU A 166 -2.21 6.33 -3.19
CA LEU A 166 -0.83 6.67 -3.49
C LEU A 166 -0.08 5.41 -3.89
N ALA A 167 0.71 5.47 -4.95
CA ALA A 167 1.59 4.40 -5.37
C ALA A 167 2.98 4.95 -5.67
N PHE A 168 4.01 4.30 -5.15
CA PHE A 168 5.40 4.66 -5.41
C PHE A 168 6.31 3.43 -5.25
N ARG A 169 7.51 3.51 -5.78
CA ARG A 169 8.52 2.47 -5.65
C ARG A 169 9.89 3.05 -5.34
N ASP A 170 10.84 2.18 -5.03
CA ASP A 170 12.22 2.58 -4.73
C ASP A 170 12.84 3.43 -5.87
N PRO A 171 13.82 4.29 -5.55
CA PRO A 171 14.42 5.22 -6.53
C PRO A 171 15.09 4.54 -7.72
N TYR A 172 15.40 3.24 -7.61
CA TYR A 172 16.08 2.46 -8.67
C TYR A 172 15.09 1.61 -9.48
N GLY A 173 13.80 1.60 -9.10
CA GLY A 173 12.78 0.85 -9.79
C GLY A 173 12.97 -0.67 -9.77
N ILE A 174 13.56 -1.22 -8.69
CA ILE A 174 13.89 -2.64 -8.60
C ILE A 174 12.62 -3.49 -8.55
N ARG A 175 11.60 -3.03 -7.81
CA ARG A 175 10.30 -3.73 -7.75
C ARG A 175 9.35 -3.14 -8.77
N PRO A 176 8.64 -3.99 -9.57
CA PRO A 176 7.70 -3.51 -10.57
C PRO A 176 6.43 -2.94 -9.93
N LEU A 177 5.90 -1.91 -10.56
CA LEU A 177 4.61 -1.32 -10.22
C LEU A 177 4.05 -0.61 -11.45
N ILE A 178 2.90 -1.03 -11.95
CA ILE A 178 2.32 -0.63 -13.22
C ILE A 178 0.94 -0.01 -12.97
N VAL A 179 0.62 1.07 -13.67
CA VAL A 179 -0.68 1.76 -13.62
C VAL A 179 -1.47 1.45 -14.87
N GLY A 180 -2.71 1.06 -14.68
CA GLY A 180 -3.70 0.90 -15.74
C GLY A 180 -4.95 1.74 -15.52
N ARG A 181 -5.67 1.98 -16.60
CA ARG A 181 -6.93 2.73 -16.64
C ARG A 181 -7.99 1.93 -17.39
N ASN A 182 -9.20 1.92 -16.85
CA ASN A 182 -10.40 1.48 -17.54
C ASN A 182 -11.35 2.67 -17.69
N VAL A 183 -11.84 2.90 -18.91
CA VAL A 183 -12.79 3.98 -19.22
C VAL A 183 -14.19 3.40 -19.21
N THR A 184 -15.00 3.83 -18.26
CA THR A 184 -16.38 3.37 -18.11
C THR A 184 -17.37 4.53 -18.34
N PRO A 185 -18.65 4.24 -18.57
CA PRO A 185 -19.67 5.29 -18.66
C PRO A 185 -19.79 6.16 -17.39
N ALA A 186 -19.38 5.62 -16.23
CA ALA A 186 -19.37 6.32 -14.95
C ALA A 186 -18.09 7.13 -14.69
N GLY A 187 -17.10 7.03 -15.58
CA GLY A 187 -15.82 7.73 -15.45
C GLY A 187 -14.62 6.79 -15.59
N ASN A 188 -13.46 7.30 -15.26
CA ASN A 188 -12.22 6.54 -15.31
C ASN A 188 -12.01 5.75 -14.02
N GLU A 189 -11.71 4.48 -14.16
CA GLU A 189 -11.22 3.63 -13.07
C GLU A 189 -9.72 3.44 -13.23
N TYR A 190 -9.00 3.33 -12.11
CA TYR A 190 -7.56 3.11 -12.10
C TYR A 190 -7.20 1.90 -11.25
N LEU A 191 -6.23 1.14 -11.73
CA LEU A 191 -5.67 -0.02 -11.03
C LEU A 191 -4.15 0.07 -11.05
N VAL A 192 -3.55 -0.15 -9.89
CA VAL A 192 -2.09 -0.27 -9.76
C VAL A 192 -1.77 -1.69 -9.34
N ALA A 193 -0.86 -2.34 -10.04
CA ALA A 193 -0.49 -3.73 -9.76
C ALA A 193 1.01 -3.98 -9.92
N SER A 194 1.50 -5.01 -9.28
CA SER A 194 2.89 -5.46 -9.42
C SER A 194 3.17 -6.16 -10.75
N GLU A 195 2.13 -6.62 -11.45
CA GLU A 195 2.25 -7.32 -12.74
C GLU A 195 1.14 -6.92 -13.69
N SER A 196 1.47 -6.82 -14.99
CA SER A 196 0.54 -6.44 -16.04
C SER A 196 -0.61 -7.44 -16.22
N VAL A 197 -0.39 -8.72 -15.92
CA VAL A 197 -1.42 -9.75 -16.03
C VAL A 197 -2.67 -9.42 -15.23
N ALA A 198 -2.53 -8.75 -14.09
CA ALA A 198 -3.68 -8.30 -13.30
C ALA A 198 -4.47 -7.20 -14.01
N LEU A 199 -3.78 -6.27 -14.68
CA LEU A 199 -4.40 -5.21 -15.45
C LEU A 199 -5.13 -5.77 -16.67
N ASP A 200 -4.43 -6.54 -17.48
CA ASP A 200 -4.95 -7.11 -18.73
C ASP A 200 -6.19 -7.98 -18.48
N THR A 201 -6.10 -8.88 -17.49
CA THR A 201 -7.20 -9.82 -17.18
C THR A 201 -8.43 -9.10 -16.63
N LEU A 202 -8.24 -7.99 -15.90
CA LEU A 202 -9.33 -7.20 -15.32
C LEU A 202 -9.84 -6.09 -16.25
N GLY A 203 -9.32 -6.00 -17.49
CA GLY A 203 -9.79 -5.07 -18.52
C GLY A 203 -9.25 -3.65 -18.38
N PHE A 204 -8.13 -3.47 -17.68
CA PHE A 204 -7.45 -2.18 -17.59
C PHE A 204 -6.36 -2.06 -18.64
N GLN A 205 -6.39 -0.98 -19.38
CA GLN A 205 -5.32 -0.63 -20.34
C GLN A 205 -4.10 -0.08 -19.60
N ILE A 206 -2.93 -0.63 -19.88
CA ILE A 206 -1.66 -0.17 -19.31
C ILE A 206 -1.42 1.27 -19.73
N MET A 207 -1.23 2.15 -18.77
CA MET A 207 -0.88 3.55 -19.02
C MET A 207 0.64 3.76 -19.00
N ARG A 208 1.27 3.33 -17.91
CA ARG A 208 2.71 3.48 -17.68
C ARG A 208 3.17 2.66 -16.48
N ASP A 209 4.46 2.45 -16.35
CA ASP A 209 5.09 2.10 -15.10
C ASP A 209 5.02 3.27 -14.11
N VAL A 210 4.99 2.97 -12.83
CA VAL A 210 5.35 3.96 -11.81
C VAL A 210 6.85 4.19 -11.95
N ILE A 211 7.23 5.36 -12.49
CA ILE A 211 8.59 5.64 -12.94
C ILE A 211 9.57 5.71 -11.75
N GLU A 212 10.81 5.31 -12.01
CA GLU A 212 11.94 5.42 -11.09
C GLU A 212 12.13 6.85 -10.56
N GLY A 213 12.58 6.99 -9.33
CA GLY A 213 12.93 8.28 -8.75
C GLY A 213 11.74 9.05 -8.18
N SER A 214 11.44 10.21 -8.65
CA SER A 214 10.65 11.23 -7.94
C SER A 214 9.19 11.40 -8.41
N ASN A 215 8.62 10.50 -9.20
CA ASN A 215 7.25 10.64 -9.69
C ASN A 215 6.31 9.55 -9.16
N PRO A 216 5.87 9.63 -7.89
CA PRO A 216 4.82 8.77 -7.39
C PRO A 216 3.52 8.98 -8.18
N PHE A 217 2.64 8.03 -8.11
CA PHE A 217 1.31 8.10 -8.68
C PHE A 217 0.29 8.30 -7.56
N ALA A 218 -0.48 9.36 -7.63
CA ALA A 218 -1.58 9.61 -6.69
C ALA A 218 -2.88 9.79 -7.45
N ILE A 219 -3.95 9.19 -6.93
CA ILE A 219 -5.32 9.40 -7.38
C ILE A 219 -6.05 10.03 -6.20
N MET A 220 -6.50 11.26 -6.40
CA MET A 220 -7.32 11.97 -5.43
C MET A 220 -8.75 12.00 -5.94
N PRO A 221 -9.76 11.74 -5.10
CA PRO A 221 -11.14 11.95 -5.50
C PRO A 221 -11.35 13.43 -5.81
N VAL A 222 -12.07 13.68 -6.88
CA VAL A 222 -12.63 15.01 -7.16
C VAL A 222 -13.97 15.04 -6.43
N TYR A 223 -14.06 15.77 -5.33
CA TYR A 223 -15.33 16.05 -4.63
C TYR A 223 -16.06 17.21 -5.28
#